data_5821d61e9a04c51fb10abda5ced4088a
#
_entry.id   5821d61e9a04c51fb10abda5ced4088a
#
_cell.length_a   1.000
_cell.length_b   1.000
_cell.length_c   1.000
_cell.angle_alpha   90.00
_cell.angle_beta   90.00
_cell.angle_gamma   90.00
#
_symmetry.space_group_name_H-M   'P 1'
#
loop_
_entity.id
_entity.type
_entity.pdbx_description
1 polymer ?
#
loop_
_entity_poly.entity_id
_entity_poly.type
_entity_poly.pdbx_seq_one_letter_code
_entity_poly.pdbx_strand_id
1 'polypeptide(L)'
;KNRMECMSKGYIVIAQNNGTVDYLQQAYALAMNLKLTQGNVSNLTVCVDASTKKLITAKHKKVFDHIVDIPWEDDSKDKDWKINNKWKYYYMTPYDETVILDTDMLFPTDVSQWWDILQQKDIWACTNVKTYRQELIHDMHYRKTLKLNDMPNVYTAFFYFKKSDLATEFFKMVEIIFQNWERMYFKY
;
A
#
# COMPACT_ATOMS: atom_id res chain seq x y z
N LYS A 1 23.53 -9.26 26.95
CA LYS A 1 22.75 -10.10 25.99
C LYS A 1 21.87 -9.13 25.20
N ASN A 2 22.35 -8.66 24.03
CA ASN A 2 21.52 -7.93 23.10
C ASN A 2 20.45 -8.91 22.58
N ARG A 3 19.22 -8.78 23.06
CA ARG A 3 18.07 -9.26 22.29
C ARG A 3 18.07 -8.44 21.01
N MET A 4 18.37 -9.05 19.86
CA MET A 4 17.93 -8.50 18.59
C MET A 4 16.38 -8.43 18.68
N GLU A 5 15.85 -7.23 18.88
CA GLU A 5 14.41 -7.02 18.75
C GLU A 5 14.05 -7.44 17.33
N CYS A 6 13.20 -8.46 17.23
CA CYS A 6 12.72 -8.92 15.94
C CYS A 6 11.87 -7.77 15.34
N MET A 7 12.33 -7.17 14.25
CA MET A 7 11.62 -6.07 13.59
C MET A 7 10.21 -6.55 13.20
N SER A 8 9.21 -5.77 13.54
CA SER A 8 7.82 -6.10 13.26
C SER A 8 7.54 -5.96 11.77
N LYS A 9 6.85 -6.95 11.18
CA LYS A 9 6.55 -7.03 9.74
C LYS A 9 5.05 -7.13 9.51
N GLY A 10 4.55 -6.51 8.45
CA GLY A 10 3.14 -6.65 8.08
C GLY A 10 2.75 -5.93 6.81
N TYR A 11 1.52 -6.15 6.44
CA TYR A 11 0.88 -5.56 5.27
C TYR A 11 -0.03 -4.40 5.69
N ILE A 12 -0.19 -3.42 4.81
CA ILE A 12 -1.07 -2.28 5.04
C ILE A 12 -1.90 -1.95 3.80
N VAL A 13 -3.17 -1.65 4.00
CA VAL A 13 -4.09 -1.20 2.95
C VAL A 13 -4.90 0.00 3.41
N ILE A 14 -5.33 0.85 2.48
CA ILE A 14 -6.36 1.87 2.71
C ILE A 14 -7.69 1.32 2.19
N ALA A 15 -8.70 1.29 3.04
CA ALA A 15 -10.06 0.92 2.70
C ALA A 15 -10.99 2.11 2.96
N GLN A 16 -11.27 2.87 1.90
CA GLN A 16 -12.21 4.00 1.90
C GLN A 16 -13.33 3.69 0.92
N ASN A 17 -14.49 3.28 1.46
CA ASN A 17 -15.65 2.97 0.63
C ASN A 17 -16.13 4.21 -0.14
N ASN A 18 -16.56 3.99 -1.37
CA ASN A 18 -17.26 4.99 -2.16
C ASN A 18 -18.65 4.46 -2.56
N GLY A 19 -19.41 5.23 -3.37
CA GLY A 19 -20.77 4.85 -3.75
C GLY A 19 -20.88 3.57 -4.61
N THR A 20 -19.75 3.04 -5.13
CA THR A 20 -19.73 1.92 -6.09
C THR A 20 -18.89 0.73 -5.63
N VAL A 21 -17.87 0.96 -4.80
CA VAL A 21 -16.91 -0.07 -4.39
C VAL A 21 -16.85 -0.18 -2.87
N ASP A 22 -17.00 -1.40 -2.37
CA ASP A 22 -16.80 -1.74 -0.96
C ASP A 22 -15.34 -2.19 -0.71
N TYR A 23 -14.44 -1.21 -0.56
CA TYR A 23 -13.03 -1.45 -0.28
C TYR A 23 -12.80 -2.13 1.08
N LEU A 24 -13.70 -1.93 2.05
CA LEU A 24 -13.62 -2.62 3.35
C LEU A 24 -13.85 -4.12 3.19
N GLN A 25 -14.81 -4.52 2.34
CA GLN A 25 -15.06 -5.94 2.07
C GLN A 25 -13.91 -6.56 1.26
N GLN A 26 -13.30 -5.84 0.33
CA GLN A 26 -12.10 -6.29 -0.38
C GLN A 26 -10.93 -6.49 0.59
N ALA A 27 -10.66 -5.50 1.46
CA ALA A 27 -9.63 -5.61 2.49
C ALA A 27 -9.87 -6.79 3.44
N TYR A 28 -11.15 -7.05 3.79
CA TYR A 28 -11.52 -8.20 4.60
C TYR A 28 -11.18 -9.53 3.91
N ALA A 29 -11.51 -9.65 2.61
CA ALA A 29 -11.17 -10.84 1.82
C ALA A 29 -9.65 -11.03 1.71
N LEU A 30 -8.90 -9.95 1.47
CA LEU A 30 -7.43 -9.99 1.45
C LEU A 30 -6.86 -10.42 2.80
N ALA A 31 -7.36 -9.91 3.92
CA ALA A 31 -6.90 -10.31 5.26
C ALA A 31 -7.13 -11.81 5.52
N MET A 32 -8.29 -12.32 5.14
CA MET A 32 -8.58 -13.76 5.22
C MET A 32 -7.65 -14.57 4.33
N ASN A 33 -7.40 -14.10 3.11
CA ASN A 33 -6.48 -14.76 2.19
C ASN A 33 -5.05 -14.80 2.75
N LEU A 34 -4.52 -13.69 3.26
CA LEU A 34 -3.20 -13.66 3.89
C LEU A 34 -3.09 -14.67 5.05
N LYS A 35 -4.09 -14.72 5.92
CA LYS A 35 -4.10 -15.69 7.05
C LYS A 35 -4.18 -17.15 6.61
N LEU A 36 -4.75 -17.42 5.45
CA LEU A 36 -4.84 -18.78 4.89
C LEU A 36 -3.59 -19.20 4.12
N THR A 37 -2.93 -18.27 3.46
CA THR A 37 -1.88 -18.59 2.49
C THR A 37 -0.47 -18.23 2.97
N GLN A 38 -0.31 -17.25 3.89
CA GLN A 38 1.01 -16.81 4.33
C GLN A 38 1.40 -17.46 5.66
N GLY A 39 2.55 -18.15 5.66
CA GLY A 39 2.99 -18.93 6.83
C GLY A 39 3.56 -18.07 7.96
N ASN A 40 4.39 -17.07 7.65
CA ASN A 40 5.17 -16.34 8.67
C ASN A 40 4.68 -14.91 8.94
N VAL A 41 4.26 -14.20 7.91
CA VAL A 41 3.79 -12.81 8.02
C VAL A 41 2.45 -12.70 7.34
N SER A 42 1.38 -12.65 8.11
CA SER A 42 -0.01 -12.51 7.65
C SER A 42 -0.73 -11.30 8.25
N ASN A 43 -0.01 -10.48 9.04
CA ASN A 43 -0.58 -9.33 9.73
C ASN A 43 -1.01 -8.26 8.74
N LEU A 44 -2.27 -7.85 8.80
CA LEU A 44 -2.81 -6.78 7.96
C LEU A 44 -3.36 -5.63 8.79
N THR A 45 -2.83 -4.44 8.56
CA THR A 45 -3.40 -3.18 9.03
C THR A 45 -4.34 -2.62 7.98
N VAL A 46 -5.57 -2.31 8.37
CA VAL A 46 -6.51 -1.57 7.53
C VAL A 46 -6.60 -0.12 7.99
N CYS A 47 -6.40 0.82 7.06
CA CYS A 47 -6.57 2.24 7.30
C CYS A 47 -7.91 2.69 6.73
N VAL A 48 -8.71 3.39 7.51
CA VAL A 48 -10.09 3.75 7.17
C VAL A 48 -10.36 5.22 7.44
N ASP A 49 -11.27 5.80 6.67
CA ASP A 49 -11.87 7.10 6.94
C ASP A 49 -13.02 6.97 7.96
N ALA A 50 -13.53 8.12 8.41
CA ALA A 50 -14.59 8.17 9.41
C ALA A 50 -15.90 7.52 8.94
N SER A 51 -16.17 7.49 7.63
CA SER A 51 -17.38 6.89 7.06
C SER A 51 -17.27 5.37 7.03
N THR A 52 -16.18 4.85 6.51
CA THR A 52 -15.89 3.41 6.43
C THR A 52 -15.72 2.80 7.82
N LYS A 53 -15.14 3.55 8.77
CA LYS A 53 -14.98 3.10 10.16
C LYS A 53 -16.31 2.71 10.80
N LYS A 54 -17.41 3.39 10.49
CA LYS A 54 -18.76 3.08 11.02
C LYS A 54 -19.28 1.72 10.55
N LEU A 55 -18.74 1.16 9.47
CA LEU A 55 -19.11 -0.13 8.91
C LEU A 55 -18.33 -1.29 9.53
N ILE A 56 -17.34 -1.00 10.39
CA ILE A 56 -16.53 -2.02 11.05
C ILE A 56 -17.35 -2.75 12.11
N THR A 57 -17.39 -4.07 11.99
CA THR A 57 -18.12 -4.96 12.87
C THR A 57 -17.18 -5.93 13.61
N ALA A 58 -17.72 -6.78 14.45
CA ALA A 58 -16.95 -7.80 15.16
C ALA A 58 -16.18 -8.77 14.23
N LYS A 59 -16.71 -9.07 13.02
CA LYS A 59 -16.01 -9.90 12.02
C LYS A 59 -14.71 -9.26 11.55
N HIS A 60 -14.72 -7.96 11.30
CA HIS A 60 -13.55 -7.20 10.85
C HIS A 60 -12.47 -7.15 11.94
N LYS A 61 -12.90 -6.88 13.20
CA LYS A 61 -11.99 -6.83 14.37
C LYS A 61 -11.30 -8.16 14.68
N LYS A 62 -11.86 -9.29 14.23
CA LYS A 62 -11.25 -10.62 14.39
C LYS A 62 -10.17 -10.91 13.34
N VAL A 63 -10.20 -10.23 12.22
CA VAL A 63 -9.38 -10.56 11.06
C VAL A 63 -8.25 -9.55 10.85
N PHE A 64 -8.54 -8.25 11.00
CA PHE A 64 -7.50 -7.22 10.94
C PHE A 64 -6.68 -7.19 12.23
N ASP A 65 -5.38 -7.13 12.09
CA ASP A 65 -4.46 -7.05 13.25
C ASP A 65 -4.46 -5.63 13.83
N HIS A 66 -4.59 -4.62 12.96
CA HIS A 66 -4.77 -3.23 13.36
C HIS A 66 -5.81 -2.54 12.48
N ILE A 67 -6.57 -1.64 13.08
CA ILE A 67 -7.52 -0.75 12.42
C ILE A 67 -7.11 0.68 12.77
N VAL A 68 -6.66 1.43 11.78
CA VAL A 68 -6.07 2.76 11.96
C VAL A 68 -6.91 3.80 11.24
N ASP A 69 -7.12 4.95 11.88
CA ASP A 69 -7.75 6.08 11.23
C ASP A 69 -6.77 6.76 10.27
N ILE A 70 -7.27 7.20 9.12
CA ILE A 70 -6.48 8.04 8.22
C ILE A 70 -6.20 9.35 8.94
N PRO A 71 -4.91 9.70 9.15
CA PRO A 71 -4.54 10.89 9.92
C PRO A 71 -4.80 12.18 9.12
N TRP A 72 -4.91 13.27 9.85
CA TRP A 72 -5.12 14.62 9.34
C TRP A 72 -6.41 14.73 8.51
N GLU A 73 -6.42 15.62 7.52
CA GLU A 73 -7.55 15.74 6.60
C GLU A 73 -7.64 14.55 5.64
N ASP A 74 -8.84 14.17 5.27
CA ASP A 74 -9.07 13.13 4.27
C ASP A 74 -8.98 13.73 2.86
N ASP A 75 -7.80 13.61 2.25
CA ASP A 75 -7.51 14.14 0.91
C ASP A 75 -8.34 13.48 -0.20
N SER A 76 -9.00 12.36 0.11
CA SER A 76 -9.87 11.63 -0.82
C SER A 76 -11.36 11.80 -0.53
N LYS A 77 -11.76 12.65 0.41
CA LYS A 77 -13.15 12.76 0.91
C LYS A 77 -14.18 12.90 -0.22
N ASP A 78 -13.93 13.81 -1.15
CA ASP A 78 -14.86 14.15 -2.24
C ASP A 78 -14.39 13.61 -3.61
N LYS A 79 -13.51 12.60 -3.59
CA LYS A 79 -12.98 11.96 -4.81
C LYS A 79 -13.61 10.59 -5.02
N ASP A 80 -13.93 10.26 -6.26
CA ASP A 80 -14.36 8.91 -6.64
C ASP A 80 -13.20 7.90 -6.47
N TRP A 81 -12.00 8.32 -6.83
CA TRP A 81 -10.78 7.54 -6.68
C TRP A 81 -10.12 7.83 -5.34
N LYS A 82 -10.08 6.85 -4.45
CA LYS A 82 -9.59 6.99 -3.07
C LYS A 82 -8.07 6.78 -2.95
N ILE A 83 -7.30 7.46 -3.82
CA ILE A 83 -5.83 7.29 -3.87
C ILE A 83 -5.05 8.41 -3.19
N ASN A 84 -5.67 9.57 -2.92
CA ASN A 84 -4.95 10.76 -2.47
C ASN A 84 -4.35 10.61 -1.06
N ASN A 85 -4.81 9.64 -0.27
CA ASN A 85 -4.26 9.34 1.04
C ASN A 85 -3.08 8.34 1.00
N LYS A 86 -2.69 7.82 -0.16
CA LYS A 86 -1.62 6.80 -0.26
C LYS A 86 -0.26 7.30 0.26
N TRP A 87 0.04 8.58 0.19
CA TRP A 87 1.26 9.15 0.74
C TRP A 87 1.36 9.00 2.27
N LYS A 88 0.23 8.82 2.97
CA LYS A 88 0.17 8.69 4.43
C LYS A 88 0.55 7.31 4.95
N TYR A 89 0.74 6.31 4.11
CA TYR A 89 1.05 4.94 4.54
C TYR A 89 2.21 4.86 5.53
N TYR A 90 3.26 5.65 5.32
CA TYR A 90 4.43 5.68 6.20
C TYR A 90 4.08 6.07 7.64
N TYR A 91 3.13 6.98 7.79
CA TYR A 91 2.69 7.50 9.10
C TYR A 91 1.62 6.63 9.76
N MET A 92 0.93 5.79 8.99
CA MET A 92 -0.15 4.92 9.47
C MET A 92 0.33 3.53 9.87
N THR A 93 1.46 3.07 9.34
CA THR A 93 1.93 1.70 9.61
C THR A 93 2.40 1.53 11.04
N PRO A 94 1.95 0.47 11.75
CA PRO A 94 2.49 0.10 13.06
C PRO A 94 3.77 -0.73 12.97
N TYR A 95 4.19 -1.13 11.76
CA TYR A 95 5.30 -2.05 11.55
C TYR A 95 6.61 -1.33 11.25
N ASP A 96 7.74 -2.00 11.55
CA ASP A 96 9.08 -1.56 11.15
C ASP A 96 9.34 -1.83 9.67
N GLU A 97 8.85 -2.97 9.18
CA GLU A 97 8.87 -3.38 7.78
C GLU A 97 7.45 -3.53 7.25
N THR A 98 7.13 -2.85 6.17
CA THR A 98 5.76 -2.74 5.67
C THR A 98 5.67 -3.04 4.18
N VAL A 99 4.72 -3.87 3.79
CA VAL A 99 4.29 -4.00 2.39
C VAL A 99 2.94 -3.32 2.21
N ILE A 100 2.90 -2.30 1.37
CA ILE A 100 1.66 -1.66 0.91
C ILE A 100 1.02 -2.57 -0.13
N LEU A 101 -0.29 -2.82 0.01
CA LEU A 101 -1.09 -3.56 -0.96
C LEU A 101 -2.31 -2.75 -1.40
N ASP A 102 -2.83 -3.04 -2.59
CA ASP A 102 -4.19 -2.64 -2.97
C ASP A 102 -5.19 -3.67 -2.40
N THR A 103 -6.40 -3.23 -2.07
CA THR A 103 -7.40 -4.06 -1.38
C THR A 103 -7.93 -5.22 -2.21
N ASP A 104 -7.84 -5.14 -3.53
CA ASP A 104 -8.32 -6.10 -4.52
C ASP A 104 -7.29 -7.17 -4.91
N MET A 105 -6.22 -7.29 -4.13
CA MET A 105 -5.18 -8.30 -4.34
C MET A 105 -5.51 -9.63 -3.64
N LEU A 106 -5.00 -10.72 -4.20
CA LEU A 106 -5.03 -12.05 -3.60
C LEU A 106 -3.69 -12.77 -3.81
N PHE A 107 -3.28 -13.53 -2.82
CA PHE A 107 -2.08 -14.35 -2.84
C PHE A 107 -2.49 -15.82 -3.01
N PRO A 108 -2.27 -16.43 -4.18
CA PRO A 108 -2.67 -17.82 -4.42
C PRO A 108 -1.74 -18.84 -3.74
N THR A 109 -0.56 -18.41 -3.28
CA THR A 109 0.45 -19.25 -2.64
C THR A 109 1.21 -18.47 -1.58
N ASP A 110 1.97 -19.19 -0.75
CA ASP A 110 2.88 -18.59 0.23
C ASP A 110 4.04 -17.87 -0.48
N VAL A 111 4.24 -16.61 -0.13
CA VAL A 111 5.34 -15.75 -0.59
C VAL A 111 6.20 -15.26 0.57
N SER A 112 6.17 -15.93 1.71
CA SER A 112 6.90 -15.53 2.92
C SER A 112 8.39 -15.33 2.68
N GLN A 113 9.01 -16.07 1.73
CA GLN A 113 10.40 -15.90 1.34
C GLN A 113 10.70 -14.54 0.70
N TRP A 114 9.69 -13.81 0.22
CA TRP A 114 9.92 -12.47 -0.34
C TRP A 114 10.41 -11.49 0.72
N TRP A 115 10.05 -11.68 1.99
CA TRP A 115 10.52 -10.83 3.07
C TRP A 115 12.05 -10.87 3.21
N ASP A 116 12.68 -12.01 2.95
CA ASP A 116 14.16 -12.16 3.01
C ASP A 116 14.84 -11.36 1.87
N ILE A 117 14.16 -11.18 0.75
CA ILE A 117 14.63 -10.37 -0.37
C ILE A 117 14.37 -8.89 -0.09
N LEU A 118 13.15 -8.56 0.33
CA LEU A 118 12.70 -7.18 0.54
C LEU A 118 13.53 -6.47 1.61
N GLN A 119 13.82 -7.12 2.73
CA GLN A 119 14.60 -6.55 3.84
C GLN A 119 16.03 -6.13 3.49
N GLN A 120 16.56 -6.57 2.33
CA GLN A 120 17.90 -6.20 1.85
C GLN A 120 17.99 -4.73 1.41
N LYS A 121 16.87 -4.06 1.22
CA LYS A 121 16.78 -2.65 0.84
C LYS A 121 15.79 -1.92 1.75
N ASP A 122 15.93 -0.61 1.79
CA ASP A 122 15.01 0.23 2.55
C ASP A 122 13.67 0.41 1.85
N ILE A 123 13.68 0.37 0.52
CA ILE A 123 12.51 0.56 -0.32
C ILE A 123 12.59 -0.40 -1.52
N TRP A 124 11.45 -1.03 -1.84
CA TRP A 124 11.23 -1.79 -3.05
C TRP A 124 9.94 -1.35 -3.74
N ALA A 125 10.00 -1.19 -5.05
CA ALA A 125 8.85 -0.94 -5.90
C ALA A 125 8.82 -1.95 -7.05
N CYS A 126 7.65 -2.41 -7.44
CA CYS A 126 7.49 -3.26 -8.60
C CYS A 126 7.72 -2.46 -9.89
N THR A 127 8.57 -3.00 -10.77
CA THR A 127 8.78 -2.48 -12.11
C THR A 127 8.51 -3.59 -13.14
N ASN A 128 8.40 -3.24 -14.41
CA ASN A 128 8.15 -4.20 -15.49
C ASN A 128 6.91 -5.08 -15.28
N VAL A 129 5.86 -4.47 -14.75
CA VAL A 129 4.59 -5.16 -14.46
C VAL A 129 3.95 -5.64 -15.76
N LYS A 130 3.44 -6.87 -15.73
CA LYS A 130 2.80 -7.51 -16.87
C LYS A 130 1.30 -7.70 -16.61
N THR A 131 0.53 -7.73 -17.68
CA THR A 131 -0.87 -8.18 -17.64
C THR A 131 -0.94 -9.69 -17.34
N TYR A 132 -2.14 -10.20 -17.10
CA TYR A 132 -2.38 -11.66 -16.99
C TYR A 132 -1.97 -12.44 -18.26
N ARG A 133 -1.85 -11.76 -19.40
CA ARG A 133 -1.35 -12.33 -20.68
C ARG A 133 0.17 -12.26 -20.83
N GLN A 134 0.89 -11.87 -19.77
CA GLN A 134 2.36 -11.69 -19.78
C GLN A 134 2.84 -10.52 -20.67
N GLU A 135 1.98 -9.62 -21.06
CA GLU A 135 2.32 -8.41 -21.84
C GLU A 135 2.77 -7.29 -20.88
N LEU A 136 3.85 -6.60 -21.22
CA LEU A 136 4.33 -5.47 -20.44
C LEU A 136 3.34 -4.29 -20.49
N ILE A 137 3.03 -3.71 -19.33
CA ILE A 137 2.15 -2.54 -19.22
C ILE A 137 2.98 -1.26 -19.41
N HIS A 138 3.36 -0.91 -20.64
CA HIS A 138 4.08 0.33 -20.91
C HIS A 138 3.49 1.18 -22.04
N ASP A 139 2.56 0.66 -22.80
CA ASP A 139 1.96 1.40 -23.93
C ASP A 139 0.69 2.16 -23.56
N MET A 140 0.28 2.13 -22.29
CA MET A 140 -0.85 2.91 -21.82
C MET A 140 -0.55 4.41 -21.89
N HIS A 141 -1.51 5.21 -22.33
CA HIS A 141 -1.34 6.63 -22.62
C HIS A 141 -0.64 7.43 -21.51
N TYR A 142 -1.04 7.23 -20.26
CA TYR A 142 -0.46 7.93 -19.10
C TYR A 142 0.95 7.47 -18.73
N ARG A 143 1.48 6.40 -19.35
CA ARG A 143 2.82 5.87 -19.08
C ARG A 143 3.83 6.17 -20.19
N LYS A 144 3.40 6.79 -21.28
CA LYS A 144 4.29 7.18 -22.38
C LYS A 144 5.41 8.10 -21.93
N THR A 145 5.12 9.04 -21.03
CA THR A 145 6.10 9.97 -20.49
C THR A 145 7.24 9.26 -19.78
N LEU A 146 6.96 8.20 -19.00
CA LEU A 146 7.98 7.41 -18.34
C LEU A 146 8.90 6.74 -19.35
N LYS A 147 8.32 6.12 -20.40
CA LYS A 147 9.10 5.48 -21.47
C LYS A 147 9.96 6.48 -22.26
N LEU A 148 9.41 7.64 -22.60
CA LEU A 148 10.12 8.67 -23.34
C LEU A 148 11.31 9.25 -22.58
N ASN A 149 11.29 9.24 -21.26
CA ASN A 149 12.34 9.75 -20.40
C ASN A 149 13.20 8.65 -19.76
N ASP A 150 13.12 7.43 -20.28
CA ASP A 150 13.85 6.24 -19.77
C ASP A 150 13.65 6.02 -18.25
N MET A 151 12.47 6.32 -17.77
CA MET A 151 12.09 6.12 -16.36
C MET A 151 11.41 4.78 -16.16
N PRO A 152 11.70 4.08 -15.04
CA PRO A 152 11.05 2.82 -14.75
C PRO A 152 9.54 3.01 -14.54
N ASN A 153 8.76 2.12 -15.14
CA ASN A 153 7.33 2.08 -14.92
C ASN A 153 7.05 1.43 -13.56
N VAL A 154 6.90 2.24 -12.52
CA VAL A 154 6.64 1.79 -11.15
C VAL A 154 5.16 1.49 -10.96
N TYR A 155 4.85 0.37 -10.31
CA TYR A 155 3.51 -0.03 -9.93
C TYR A 155 3.39 -0.12 -8.40
N THR A 156 2.42 0.58 -7.82
CA THR A 156 2.31 0.80 -6.38
C THR A 156 1.33 -0.15 -5.66
N ALA A 157 0.75 -1.11 -6.38
CA ALA A 157 -0.12 -2.11 -5.75
C ALA A 157 0.64 -3.10 -4.85
N PHE A 158 1.97 -3.21 -5.05
CA PHE A 158 2.88 -3.91 -4.16
C PHE A 158 4.13 -3.04 -3.99
N PHE A 159 4.28 -2.46 -2.80
CA PHE A 159 5.38 -1.55 -2.49
C PHE A 159 5.88 -1.83 -1.07
N TYR A 160 7.18 -2.08 -0.91
CA TYR A 160 7.79 -2.34 0.39
C TYR A 160 8.62 -1.16 0.86
N PHE A 161 8.60 -0.92 2.15
CA PHE A 161 9.57 -0.07 2.84
C PHE A 161 9.82 -0.57 4.26
N LYS A 162 11.00 -0.27 4.79
CA LYS A 162 11.30 -0.33 6.23
C LYS A 162 11.48 1.07 6.79
N LYS A 163 11.19 1.26 8.08
CA LYS A 163 11.41 2.55 8.76
C LYS A 163 12.90 2.83 8.84
N SER A 164 13.37 3.78 8.04
CA SER A 164 14.75 4.25 7.94
C SER A 164 14.79 5.72 7.56
N ASP A 165 15.95 6.35 7.66
CA ASP A 165 16.14 7.75 7.24
C ASP A 165 15.81 7.92 5.76
N LEU A 166 16.26 7.00 4.91
CA LEU A 166 15.95 7.02 3.47
C LEU A 166 14.45 6.92 3.19
N ALA A 167 13.74 6.01 3.87
CA ALA A 167 12.29 5.90 3.72
C ALA A 167 11.57 7.15 4.25
N THR A 168 12.05 7.75 5.33
CA THR A 168 11.51 9.00 5.86
C THR A 168 11.62 10.13 4.83
N GLU A 169 12.78 10.30 4.22
CA GLU A 169 13.01 11.33 3.19
C GLU A 169 12.17 11.06 1.94
N PHE A 170 12.09 9.79 1.51
CA PHE A 170 11.26 9.39 0.38
C PHE A 170 9.79 9.76 0.59
N PHE A 171 9.19 9.38 1.73
CA PHE A 171 7.79 9.67 1.97
C PHE A 171 7.50 11.16 2.19
N LYS A 172 8.45 11.95 2.73
CA LYS A 172 8.35 13.41 2.72
C LYS A 172 8.31 13.98 1.29
N MET A 173 9.11 13.44 0.38
CA MET A 173 9.06 13.85 -1.02
C MET A 173 7.74 13.47 -1.68
N VAL A 174 7.24 12.25 -1.42
CA VAL A 174 5.93 11.80 -1.91
C VAL A 174 4.82 12.72 -1.40
N GLU A 175 4.84 13.11 -0.12
CA GLU A 175 3.91 14.09 0.46
C GLU A 175 3.94 15.42 -0.30
N ILE A 176 5.13 16.00 -0.52
CA ILE A 176 5.29 17.26 -1.26
C ILE A 176 4.69 17.16 -2.67
N ILE A 177 4.93 16.04 -3.36
CA ILE A 177 4.40 15.80 -4.72
C ILE A 177 2.87 15.73 -4.68
N PHE A 178 2.28 14.97 -3.74
CA PHE A 178 0.83 14.85 -3.62
C PHE A 178 0.17 16.20 -3.28
N GLN A 179 0.74 16.97 -2.37
CA GLN A 179 0.22 18.30 -2.00
C GLN A 179 0.34 19.33 -3.13
N ASN A 180 1.26 19.13 -4.06
CA ASN A 180 1.51 20.04 -5.18
C ASN A 180 1.23 19.38 -6.55
N TRP A 181 0.41 18.33 -6.57
CA TRP A 181 0.19 17.50 -7.75
C TRP A 181 -0.18 18.29 -9.00
N GLU A 182 -1.18 19.17 -8.92
CA GLU A 182 -1.64 19.97 -10.04
C GLU A 182 -0.51 20.83 -10.63
N ARG A 183 0.23 21.52 -9.74
CA ARG A 183 1.36 22.36 -10.16
C ARG A 183 2.46 21.53 -10.83
N MET A 184 2.76 20.35 -10.28
CA MET A 184 3.81 19.49 -10.85
C MET A 184 3.37 18.87 -12.17
N TYR A 185 2.14 18.37 -12.25
CA TYR A 185 1.60 17.72 -13.45
C TYR A 185 1.50 18.65 -14.67
N PHE A 186 1.15 19.93 -14.46
CA PHE A 186 1.04 20.90 -15.56
C PHE A 186 2.35 21.64 -15.89
N LYS A 187 3.36 21.53 -15.04
CA LYS A 187 4.61 22.23 -15.25
C LYS A 187 5.71 21.36 -15.88
N TYR A 188 5.67 20.06 -15.65
CA TYR A 188 6.66 19.09 -16.09
C TYR A 188 6.00 17.95 -16.87
#